data_cafb1e522e9e7b2ba2eb2accd07a6690
#
_entry.id   cafb1e522e9e7b2ba2eb2accd07a6690
#
_cell.length_a   1.000
_cell.length_b   1.000
_cell.length_c   1.000
_cell.angle_alpha   90.00
_cell.angle_beta   90.00
_cell.angle_gamma   90.00
#
_symmetry.space_group_name_H-M   'P 1'
#
loop_
_entity.id
_entity.type
_entity.pdbx_description
1 polymer ?
#
loop_
_entity_poly.entity_id
_entity_poly.type
_entity_poly.pdbx_seq_one_letter_code
_entity_poly.pdbx_strand_id
1 'polypeptide(L)'
;HPTPPVFDGPEDRNGTRNNDEIRFWADYVSPGKKSRYIYDDDGVSGGLKPGEMFVIAGDQNADPFDGDSVTGSIQQLLDHPLVNTKVTPDSEGGVEQSILQDENNDFHLGDPAFDTADFAEATFGGPGNLRADYVLPRKNLRIFDAGVFWPTTDDPLFGLVGTYPFPSSDHRLVWIDVKVPGPRLSKYTNSLKVKHTR
;
A
#
# COMPACT_ATOMS: atom_id res chain seq x y z
N HIS A 1 5.50 -7.10 -2.93
CA HIS A 1 5.98 -7.57 -1.61
C HIS A 1 7.50 -7.42 -1.53
N PRO A 2 8.02 -6.27 -1.10
CA PRO A 2 9.42 -6.07 -0.77
C PRO A 2 9.92 -6.99 0.35
N THR A 3 11.22 -7.19 0.41
CA THR A 3 11.86 -7.99 1.45
C THR A 3 11.53 -7.43 2.85
N PRO A 4 11.14 -8.25 3.84
CA PRO A 4 11.02 -7.79 5.22
C PRO A 4 12.36 -7.23 5.73
N PRO A 5 12.38 -6.05 6.38
CA PRO A 5 13.61 -5.39 6.83
C PRO A 5 14.16 -5.95 8.14
N VAL A 6 14.02 -7.27 8.35
CA VAL A 6 14.35 -7.97 9.59
C VAL A 6 15.13 -9.26 9.29
N PHE A 7 15.58 -9.97 10.31
CA PHE A 7 16.28 -11.25 10.24
C PHE A 7 17.66 -11.17 9.56
N ASP A 8 18.37 -10.06 9.74
CA ASP A 8 19.71 -9.86 9.25
C ASP A 8 20.67 -9.34 10.33
N GLY A 9 21.89 -9.00 9.94
CA GLY A 9 22.94 -8.54 10.85
C GLY A 9 23.08 -7.01 10.88
N PRO A 10 24.12 -6.53 11.58
CA PRO A 10 24.36 -5.09 11.72
C PRO A 10 24.58 -4.33 10.40
N GLU A 11 24.77 -5.05 9.31
CA GLU A 11 24.91 -4.49 7.95
C GLU A 11 23.56 -4.08 7.33
N ASP A 12 22.44 -4.40 7.99
CA ASP A 12 21.07 -4.05 7.54
C ASP A 12 20.82 -4.37 6.05
N ARG A 13 21.12 -5.62 5.69
CA ARG A 13 21.01 -6.08 4.30
C ARG A 13 19.59 -6.12 3.81
N ASN A 14 18.68 -6.61 4.65
CA ASN A 14 17.27 -6.74 4.30
C ASN A 14 16.56 -5.38 4.31
N GLY A 15 16.91 -4.50 5.25
CA GLY A 15 16.40 -3.12 5.25
C GLY A 15 16.84 -2.33 4.03
N THR A 16 18.12 -2.42 3.64
CA THR A 16 18.60 -1.75 2.42
C THR A 16 17.97 -2.33 1.16
N ARG A 17 17.72 -3.65 1.11
CA ARG A 17 17.01 -4.28 0.01
C ARG A 17 15.56 -3.83 -0.05
N ASN A 18 14.85 -3.82 1.08
CA ASN A 18 13.48 -3.30 1.17
C ASN A 18 13.39 -1.88 0.60
N ASN A 19 14.28 -1.00 1.04
CA ASN A 19 14.35 0.38 0.55
C ASN A 19 14.54 0.47 -0.97
N ASP A 20 15.41 -0.35 -1.55
CA ASP A 20 15.65 -0.39 -3.00
C ASP A 20 14.46 -0.98 -3.78
N GLU A 21 13.79 -1.99 -3.23
CA GLU A 21 12.61 -2.61 -3.83
C GLU A 21 11.40 -1.66 -3.80
N ILE A 22 11.23 -0.86 -2.75
CA ILE A 22 10.23 0.23 -2.71
C ILE A 22 10.58 1.32 -3.71
N ARG A 23 11.87 1.73 -3.81
CA ARG A 23 12.35 2.69 -4.80
C ARG A 23 12.03 2.25 -6.23
N PHE A 24 12.14 0.95 -6.52
CA PHE A 24 11.79 0.41 -7.83
C PHE A 24 10.37 0.83 -8.24
N TRP A 25 9.39 0.74 -7.36
CA TRP A 25 8.01 1.14 -7.66
C TRP A 25 7.87 2.64 -7.87
N ALA A 26 8.54 3.46 -7.06
CA ALA A 26 8.56 4.90 -7.23
C ALA A 26 9.17 5.30 -8.59
N ASP A 27 10.22 4.62 -9.00
CA ASP A 27 10.87 4.85 -10.30
C ASP A 27 10.04 4.31 -11.45
N TYR A 28 9.40 3.15 -11.31
CA TYR A 28 8.55 2.54 -12.33
C TYR A 28 7.36 3.42 -12.72
N VAL A 29 6.71 4.06 -11.75
CA VAL A 29 5.59 4.99 -12.03
C VAL A 29 6.04 6.39 -12.41
N SER A 30 7.35 6.70 -12.31
CA SER A 30 7.94 7.98 -12.70
C SER A 30 8.31 7.98 -14.18
N PRO A 31 7.73 8.87 -15.00
CA PRO A 31 8.08 8.93 -16.40
C PRO A 31 9.50 9.50 -16.64
N GLY A 32 10.18 9.03 -17.67
CA GLY A 32 11.42 9.61 -18.17
C GLY A 32 12.70 9.05 -17.57
N LYS A 33 13.57 9.90 -16.98
CA LYS A 33 14.94 9.48 -16.63
C LYS A 33 15.02 8.48 -15.48
N LYS A 34 14.09 8.55 -14.52
CA LYS A 34 14.11 7.71 -13.32
C LYS A 34 13.94 6.22 -13.63
N SER A 35 13.08 5.88 -14.58
CA SER A 35 12.79 4.50 -14.97
C SER A 35 13.68 3.92 -16.07
N ARG A 36 14.72 4.64 -16.56
CA ARG A 36 15.53 4.20 -17.70
C ARG A 36 16.31 2.91 -17.50
N TYR A 37 16.62 2.56 -16.26
CA TYR A 37 17.36 1.34 -15.93
C TYR A 37 16.47 0.10 -15.86
N ILE A 38 15.15 0.32 -15.80
CA ILE A 38 14.14 -0.73 -15.78
C ILE A 38 13.98 -1.24 -17.21
N TYR A 39 13.85 -2.53 -17.39
CA TYR A 39 13.53 -3.18 -18.66
C TYR A 39 12.66 -4.41 -18.40
N ASP A 40 11.78 -4.73 -19.35
CA ASP A 40 10.95 -5.92 -19.33
C ASP A 40 11.63 -7.12 -19.98
N ASP A 41 10.92 -8.25 -20.02
CA ASP A 41 11.42 -9.52 -20.59
C ASP A 41 11.71 -9.44 -22.10
N ASP A 42 11.10 -8.50 -22.79
CA ASP A 42 11.36 -8.20 -24.21
C ASP A 42 12.51 -7.21 -24.41
N GLY A 43 13.14 -6.75 -23.33
CA GLY A 43 14.25 -5.80 -23.33
C GLY A 43 13.80 -4.35 -23.61
N VAL A 44 12.51 -4.05 -23.49
CA VAL A 44 11.99 -2.69 -23.65
C VAL A 44 12.26 -1.91 -22.38
N SER A 45 13.04 -0.83 -22.51
CA SER A 45 13.43 -0.01 -21.35
C SER A 45 12.39 1.01 -20.96
N GLY A 46 12.28 1.28 -19.66
CA GLY A 46 11.43 2.29 -19.05
C GLY A 46 10.42 1.70 -18.08
N GLY A 47 9.69 2.58 -17.44
CA GLY A 47 8.59 2.23 -16.54
C GLY A 47 7.24 2.45 -17.22
N LEU A 48 6.25 2.73 -16.39
CA LEU A 48 4.89 3.01 -16.82
C LEU A 48 4.83 4.23 -17.76
N LYS A 49 4.05 4.14 -18.84
CA LYS A 49 3.93 5.25 -19.79
C LYS A 49 3.27 6.47 -19.14
N PRO A 50 3.68 7.69 -19.55
CA PRO A 50 3.08 8.90 -19.01
C PRO A 50 1.56 8.94 -19.19
N GLY A 51 0.85 9.17 -18.09
CA GLY A 51 -0.61 9.28 -18.08
C GLY A 51 -1.37 7.99 -17.85
N GLU A 52 -0.72 6.84 -17.85
CA GLU A 52 -1.37 5.56 -17.51
C GLU A 52 -1.85 5.55 -16.06
N MET A 53 -2.99 4.88 -15.84
CA MET A 53 -3.55 4.69 -14.51
C MET A 53 -2.86 3.51 -13.82
N PHE A 54 -2.64 3.66 -12.53
CA PHE A 54 -2.07 2.60 -11.71
C PHE A 54 -2.64 2.60 -10.30
N VAL A 55 -2.51 1.48 -9.64
CA VAL A 55 -2.61 1.32 -8.19
C VAL A 55 -1.42 0.47 -7.78
N ILE A 56 -0.64 0.92 -6.81
CA ILE A 56 0.38 0.11 -6.15
C ILE A 56 -0.30 -0.52 -4.95
N ALA A 57 -0.35 -1.85 -4.91
CA ALA A 57 -1.04 -2.58 -3.85
C ALA A 57 -0.20 -3.75 -3.34
N GLY A 58 -0.19 -3.94 -2.03
CA GLY A 58 0.46 -5.06 -1.36
C GLY A 58 1.20 -4.66 -0.11
N ASP A 59 1.76 -5.67 0.53
CA ASP A 59 2.67 -5.52 1.65
C ASP A 59 3.97 -4.88 1.17
N GLN A 60 4.33 -3.74 1.76
CA GLN A 60 5.59 -3.04 1.50
C GLN A 60 6.63 -3.33 2.60
N ASN A 61 6.26 -4.02 3.66
CA ASN A 61 7.13 -4.31 4.81
C ASN A 61 7.86 -3.05 5.33
N ALA A 62 7.17 -1.92 5.36
CA ALA A 62 7.74 -0.66 5.81
C ALA A 62 6.65 0.25 6.38
N ASP A 63 6.77 0.55 7.66
CA ASP A 63 5.94 1.54 8.34
C ASP A 63 6.52 2.95 8.16
N PRO A 64 5.70 4.03 8.13
CA PRO A 64 6.19 5.40 8.01
C PRO A 64 7.00 5.90 9.21
N PHE A 65 6.81 5.35 10.39
CA PHE A 65 7.32 5.87 11.67
C PHE A 65 8.01 4.83 12.52
N ASP A 66 7.57 3.57 12.43
CA ASP A 66 7.91 2.50 13.36
C ASP A 66 8.52 1.30 12.63
N GLY A 67 8.96 0.29 13.40
CA GLY A 67 9.59 -0.91 12.85
C GLY A 67 11.05 -0.69 12.42
N ASP A 68 11.57 -1.63 11.65
CA ASP A 68 13.01 -1.77 11.34
C ASP A 68 13.38 -1.36 9.90
N SER A 69 12.46 -0.78 9.16
CA SER A 69 12.73 -0.32 7.79
C SER A 69 13.67 0.89 7.78
N VAL A 70 14.52 1.00 6.76
CA VAL A 70 15.37 2.18 6.57
C VAL A 70 14.49 3.43 6.54
N THR A 71 14.85 4.42 7.37
CA THR A 71 14.10 5.68 7.47
C THR A 71 13.86 6.29 6.09
N GLY A 72 12.61 6.56 5.78
CA GLY A 72 12.21 7.14 4.50
C GLY A 72 11.90 6.12 3.40
N SER A 73 11.99 4.83 3.66
CA SER A 73 11.71 3.79 2.67
C SER A 73 10.33 3.95 2.06
N ILE A 74 9.28 3.90 2.86
CA ILE A 74 7.90 4.00 2.36
C ILE A 74 7.53 5.41 1.91
N GLN A 75 8.17 6.45 2.45
CA GLN A 75 7.97 7.83 2.03
C GLN A 75 8.30 8.04 0.55
N GLN A 76 9.15 7.21 -0.04
CA GLN A 76 9.39 7.21 -1.49
C GLN A 76 8.10 7.05 -2.29
N LEU A 77 7.11 6.33 -1.76
CA LEU A 77 5.77 6.17 -2.34
C LEU A 77 4.77 7.17 -1.77
N LEU A 78 4.76 7.38 -0.45
CA LEU A 78 3.77 8.24 0.20
C LEU A 78 3.91 9.71 -0.21
N ASP A 79 5.14 10.19 -0.42
CA ASP A 79 5.44 11.55 -0.89
C ASP A 79 5.53 11.65 -2.41
N HIS A 80 5.30 10.55 -3.13
CA HIS A 80 5.45 10.54 -4.58
C HIS A 80 4.38 11.42 -5.26
N PRO A 81 4.76 12.35 -6.15
CA PRO A 81 3.84 13.34 -6.71
C PRO A 81 2.71 12.73 -7.57
N LEU A 82 2.86 11.51 -8.04
CA LEU A 82 1.84 10.78 -8.80
C LEU A 82 0.97 9.85 -7.96
N VAL A 83 1.23 9.71 -6.66
CA VAL A 83 0.46 8.88 -5.73
C VAL A 83 -0.58 9.71 -4.98
N ASN A 84 -1.75 9.15 -4.75
CA ASN A 84 -2.84 9.76 -3.98
C ASN A 84 -2.85 9.21 -2.56
N THR A 85 -2.40 10.03 -1.62
CA THR A 85 -2.32 9.72 -0.18
C THR A 85 -3.27 10.57 0.66
N LYS A 86 -4.37 11.08 0.04
CA LYS A 86 -5.32 11.97 0.74
C LYS A 86 -6.17 11.26 1.78
N VAL A 87 -6.32 9.97 1.66
CA VAL A 87 -7.03 9.10 2.59
C VAL A 87 -6.07 8.00 2.99
N THR A 88 -5.94 7.78 4.28
CA THR A 88 -5.25 6.61 4.84
C THR A 88 -6.33 5.64 5.29
N PRO A 89 -6.32 4.40 4.81
CA PRO A 89 -7.21 3.36 5.33
C PRO A 89 -7.01 3.17 6.83
N ASP A 90 -8.09 3.02 7.57
CA ASP A 90 -8.08 2.92 9.03
C ASP A 90 -9.02 1.81 9.54
N SER A 91 -8.91 1.51 10.84
CA SER A 91 -9.80 0.60 11.57
C SER A 91 -9.86 0.93 13.05
N GLU A 92 -11.01 0.66 13.67
CA GLU A 92 -11.16 0.71 15.12
C GLU A 92 -10.44 -0.48 15.80
N GLY A 93 -10.38 -1.63 15.12
CA GLY A 93 -9.72 -2.83 15.63
C GLY A 93 -8.21 -2.67 15.78
N GLY A 94 -7.53 -1.92 14.92
CA GLY A 94 -6.11 -1.59 15.08
C GLY A 94 -5.86 -0.82 16.38
N VAL A 95 -6.71 0.17 16.66
CA VAL A 95 -6.65 0.94 17.93
C VAL A 95 -6.91 0.04 19.14
N GLU A 96 -7.96 -0.79 19.10
CA GLU A 96 -8.28 -1.70 20.18
C GLU A 96 -7.16 -2.70 20.46
N GLN A 97 -6.61 -3.32 19.40
CA GLN A 97 -5.56 -4.32 19.55
C GLN A 97 -4.25 -3.70 20.02
N SER A 98 -3.90 -2.50 19.59
CA SER A 98 -2.74 -1.76 20.12
C SER A 98 -2.83 -1.60 21.65
N ILE A 99 -4.01 -1.28 22.17
CA ILE A 99 -4.23 -1.14 23.63
C ILE A 99 -4.20 -2.49 24.36
N LEU A 100 -4.80 -3.53 23.76
CA LEU A 100 -4.90 -4.85 24.39
C LEU A 100 -3.58 -5.63 24.42
N GLN A 101 -2.72 -5.37 23.45
CA GLN A 101 -1.44 -6.06 23.31
C GLN A 101 -0.30 -5.36 24.06
N ASP A 102 -0.48 -4.07 24.40
CA ASP A 102 0.53 -3.33 25.17
C ASP A 102 1.96 -3.39 24.57
N GLU A 103 2.95 -3.37 25.43
CA GLU A 103 4.37 -3.63 25.16
C GLU A 103 4.97 -2.73 24.09
N ASN A 104 5.30 -3.29 22.91
CA ASN A 104 5.96 -2.54 21.85
C ASN A 104 5.06 -1.47 21.24
N ASN A 105 3.74 -1.69 21.24
CA ASN A 105 2.78 -0.71 20.73
C ASN A 105 2.80 0.60 21.51
N ASP A 106 3.13 0.57 22.80
CA ASP A 106 3.22 1.77 23.66
C ASP A 106 4.32 2.74 23.25
N PHE A 107 5.29 2.28 22.46
CA PHE A 107 6.44 3.06 22.00
C PHE A 107 6.30 3.55 20.56
N HIS A 108 5.25 3.13 19.85
CA HIS A 108 5.03 3.52 18.47
C HIS A 108 4.68 5.02 18.36
N LEU A 109 5.14 5.61 17.28
CA LEU A 109 4.87 7.02 16.93
C LEU A 109 3.71 7.14 15.93
N GLY A 110 3.42 6.07 15.20
CA GLY A 110 2.30 5.98 14.27
C GLY A 110 0.95 5.98 14.97
N ASP A 111 -0.10 6.34 14.26
CA ASP A 111 -1.48 6.19 14.74
C ASP A 111 -1.92 4.74 14.53
N PRO A 112 -2.24 3.98 15.60
CA PRO A 112 -2.61 2.58 15.51
C PRO A 112 -3.88 2.32 14.67
N ALA A 113 -4.68 3.33 14.41
CA ALA A 113 -5.81 3.20 13.49
C ALA A 113 -5.37 2.80 12.07
N PHE A 114 -4.14 3.13 11.68
CA PHE A 114 -3.60 2.88 10.35
C PHE A 114 -2.82 1.57 10.23
N ASP A 115 -2.64 0.83 11.32
CA ASP A 115 -1.95 -0.44 11.32
C ASP A 115 -2.70 -1.47 10.47
N THR A 116 -1.93 -2.31 9.80
CA THR A 116 -2.45 -3.30 8.87
C THR A 116 -1.91 -4.70 9.12
N ALA A 117 -0.98 -4.83 10.07
CA ALA A 117 -0.39 -6.11 10.44
C ALA A 117 -0.16 -6.17 11.95
N ASP A 118 -0.40 -7.35 12.50
CA ASP A 118 -0.29 -7.67 13.91
C ASP A 118 0.96 -8.53 14.14
N PHE A 119 2.10 -7.84 14.33
CA PHE A 119 3.38 -8.46 14.65
C PHE A 119 3.71 -8.36 16.13
N ALA A 120 2.68 -8.13 16.96
CA ALA A 120 2.81 -7.91 18.40
C ALA A 120 3.04 -9.19 19.23
N GLU A 121 3.34 -10.33 18.59
CA GLU A 121 3.60 -11.58 19.31
C GLU A 121 4.81 -11.43 20.23
N ALA A 122 4.55 -11.09 21.48
CA ALA A 122 5.55 -10.86 22.53
C ALA A 122 6.49 -12.05 22.75
N THR A 123 6.00 -13.27 22.51
CA THR A 123 6.78 -14.51 22.66
C THR A 123 8.01 -14.54 21.76
N PHE A 124 7.96 -13.84 20.65
CA PHE A 124 9.03 -13.79 19.65
C PHE A 124 9.72 -12.41 19.55
N GLY A 125 9.36 -11.47 20.44
CA GLY A 125 9.94 -10.11 20.40
C GLY A 125 9.59 -9.35 19.10
N GLY A 126 8.35 -9.51 18.64
CA GLY A 126 7.86 -8.83 17.45
C GLY A 126 7.85 -7.31 17.59
N PRO A 127 7.84 -6.57 16.47
CA PRO A 127 7.91 -5.10 16.50
C PRO A 127 6.63 -4.41 17.00
N GLY A 128 5.55 -5.13 17.24
CA GLY A 128 4.22 -4.57 17.49
C GLY A 128 3.37 -4.48 16.22
N ASN A 129 2.26 -3.77 16.30
CA ASN A 129 1.39 -3.55 15.14
C ASN A 129 1.99 -2.49 14.23
N LEU A 130 1.98 -2.74 12.93
CA LEU A 130 2.60 -1.85 11.95
C LEU A 130 1.69 -1.65 10.73
N ARG A 131 1.83 -0.50 10.11
CA ARG A 131 1.29 -0.24 8.78
C ARG A 131 2.22 -0.79 7.70
N ALA A 132 2.06 -2.07 7.35
CA ALA A 132 2.89 -2.75 6.35
C ALA A 132 2.25 -2.81 4.96
N ASP A 133 0.90 -2.82 4.89
CA ASP A 133 0.12 -3.04 3.68
C ASP A 133 -0.48 -1.74 3.15
N TYR A 134 -0.42 -1.58 1.83
CA TYR A 134 -0.82 -0.35 1.17
C TYR A 134 -1.66 -0.62 -0.07
N VAL A 135 -2.59 0.30 -0.35
CA VAL A 135 -3.30 0.43 -1.63
C VAL A 135 -3.19 1.88 -2.06
N LEU A 136 -2.26 2.18 -2.96
CA LEU A 136 -1.84 3.52 -3.35
C LEU A 136 -2.24 3.81 -4.80
N PRO A 137 -3.39 4.47 -5.04
CA PRO A 137 -3.84 4.80 -6.37
C PRO A 137 -3.09 6.01 -6.93
N ARG A 138 -3.11 6.13 -8.26
CA ARG A 138 -2.60 7.32 -8.94
C ARG A 138 -3.33 8.59 -8.49
N LYS A 139 -2.60 9.71 -8.41
CA LYS A 139 -3.03 11.04 -7.91
C LYS A 139 -4.38 11.54 -8.40
N ASN A 140 -4.75 11.21 -9.61
CA ASN A 140 -6.00 11.64 -10.23
C ASN A 140 -7.16 10.64 -10.10
N LEU A 141 -6.94 9.50 -9.47
CA LEU A 141 -8.02 8.60 -9.06
C LEU A 141 -8.65 9.15 -7.78
N ARG A 142 -9.93 9.49 -7.85
CA ARG A 142 -10.67 9.98 -6.68
C ARG A 142 -10.99 8.79 -5.80
N ILE A 143 -10.57 8.85 -4.55
CA ILE A 143 -10.95 7.91 -3.50
C ILE A 143 -12.32 8.34 -2.95
N PHE A 144 -13.24 7.40 -2.80
CA PHE A 144 -14.56 7.61 -2.19
C PHE A 144 -14.61 7.07 -0.79
N ASP A 145 -13.97 5.91 -0.59
CA ASP A 145 -13.96 5.21 0.67
C ASP A 145 -12.70 4.36 0.79
N ALA A 146 -12.30 4.02 2.02
CA ALA A 146 -11.12 3.22 2.30
C ALA A 146 -11.25 2.63 3.71
N GLY A 147 -10.57 1.52 3.98
CA GLY A 147 -10.51 0.96 5.32
C GLY A 147 -9.55 -0.21 5.43
N VAL A 148 -9.31 -0.58 6.65
CA VAL A 148 -8.62 -1.82 7.03
C VAL A 148 -9.65 -2.74 7.65
N PHE A 149 -9.76 -3.96 7.15
CA PHE A 149 -10.63 -4.97 7.77
C PHE A 149 -9.97 -5.53 9.02
N TRP A 150 -10.12 -4.81 10.08
CA TRP A 150 -9.71 -5.21 11.43
C TRP A 150 -10.86 -4.92 12.38
N PRO A 151 -11.83 -5.84 12.50
CA PRO A 151 -12.96 -5.68 13.41
C PRO A 151 -12.50 -5.72 14.87
N THR A 152 -13.23 -5.01 15.74
CA THR A 152 -13.04 -5.04 17.19
C THR A 152 -13.44 -6.38 17.80
N THR A 153 -13.01 -6.65 19.02
CA THR A 153 -13.27 -7.94 19.70
C THR A 153 -14.75 -8.24 19.93
N ASP A 154 -15.59 -7.23 19.98
CA ASP A 154 -17.06 -7.36 20.12
C ASP A 154 -17.79 -7.51 18.77
N ASP A 155 -17.10 -7.30 17.63
CA ASP A 155 -17.68 -7.53 16.30
C ASP A 155 -17.81 -9.03 16.01
N PRO A 156 -18.97 -9.50 15.50
CA PRO A 156 -19.16 -10.89 15.10
C PRO A 156 -18.13 -11.41 14.09
N LEU A 157 -17.50 -10.54 13.32
CA LEU A 157 -16.48 -10.89 12.32
C LEU A 157 -15.07 -10.99 12.90
N PHE A 158 -14.87 -10.64 14.16
CA PHE A 158 -13.54 -10.73 14.81
C PHE A 158 -12.93 -12.12 14.67
N GLY A 159 -13.75 -13.18 14.72
CA GLY A 159 -13.30 -14.55 14.53
C GLY A 159 -12.62 -14.85 13.19
N LEU A 160 -12.71 -13.94 12.20
CA LEU A 160 -12.00 -14.10 10.91
C LEU A 160 -10.54 -13.65 10.98
N VAL A 161 -10.22 -12.68 11.84
CA VAL A 161 -8.86 -12.16 12.04
C VAL A 161 -8.23 -12.70 13.33
N GLY A 162 -8.99 -12.72 14.42
CA GLY A 162 -8.58 -13.25 15.73
C GLY A 162 -7.30 -12.63 16.27
N THR A 163 -6.74 -13.33 17.27
CA THR A 163 -5.41 -13.09 17.82
C THR A 163 -4.54 -14.32 17.59
N TYR A 164 -3.25 -14.23 17.89
CA TYR A 164 -2.33 -15.36 17.75
C TYR A 164 -2.79 -16.60 18.60
N PRO A 165 -2.76 -17.82 18.02
CA PRO A 165 -2.46 -18.14 16.64
C PRO A 165 -3.59 -17.72 15.67
N PHE A 166 -3.26 -16.88 14.69
CA PHE A 166 -4.26 -16.30 13.79
C PHE A 166 -5.02 -17.35 12.98
N PRO A 167 -6.35 -17.22 12.86
CA PRO A 167 -7.14 -18.14 12.04
C PRO A 167 -6.92 -17.93 10.52
N SER A 168 -6.51 -16.73 10.11
CA SER A 168 -6.27 -16.37 8.71
C SER A 168 -4.85 -15.91 8.46
N SER A 169 -4.49 -14.71 8.93
CA SER A 169 -3.19 -14.07 8.71
C SER A 169 -2.91 -13.07 9.83
N ASP A 170 -1.65 -12.77 10.07
CA ASP A 170 -1.16 -11.63 10.84
C ASP A 170 -1.31 -10.31 10.07
N HIS A 171 -1.59 -10.33 8.76
CA HIS A 171 -1.97 -9.17 7.96
C HIS A 171 -3.49 -8.99 7.87
N ARG A 172 -3.93 -7.76 7.70
CA ARG A 172 -5.33 -7.35 7.55
C ARG A 172 -5.61 -6.91 6.11
N LEU A 173 -6.83 -7.15 5.64
CA LEU A 173 -7.25 -6.71 4.32
C LEU A 173 -7.35 -5.18 4.27
N VAL A 174 -6.56 -4.56 3.41
CA VAL A 174 -6.64 -3.12 3.11
C VAL A 174 -7.40 -2.91 1.82
N TRP A 175 -8.34 -1.98 1.80
CA TRP A 175 -9.15 -1.69 0.64
C TRP A 175 -9.37 -0.20 0.41
N ILE A 176 -9.57 0.18 -0.85
CA ILE A 176 -10.00 1.53 -1.25
C ILE A 176 -11.02 1.45 -2.39
N ASP A 177 -12.01 2.33 -2.36
CA ASP A 177 -12.94 2.57 -3.45
C ASP A 177 -12.50 3.76 -4.28
N VAL A 178 -12.22 3.53 -5.57
CA VAL A 178 -11.77 4.58 -6.47
C VAL A 178 -12.66 4.73 -7.70
N LYS A 179 -12.82 5.97 -8.17
CA LYS A 179 -13.46 6.22 -9.46
C LYS A 179 -12.47 5.97 -10.59
N VAL A 180 -12.70 4.92 -11.35
CA VAL A 180 -11.99 4.72 -12.62
C VAL A 180 -12.63 5.62 -13.67
N PRO A 181 -11.87 6.51 -14.34
CA PRO A 181 -12.38 7.30 -15.45
C PRO A 181 -12.87 6.37 -16.55
N GLY A 182 -14.11 6.57 -17.00
CA GLY A 182 -14.66 5.85 -18.15
C GLY A 182 -13.81 6.09 -19.40
N PRO A 183 -13.88 5.21 -20.42
CA PRO A 183 -13.22 5.44 -21.68
C PRO A 183 -13.68 6.81 -22.21
N ARG A 184 -12.73 7.66 -22.61
CA ARG A 184 -13.08 8.88 -23.32
C ARG A 184 -13.83 8.46 -24.57
N LEU A 185 -15.14 8.69 -24.61
CA LEU A 185 -15.91 8.54 -25.82
C LEU A 185 -15.24 9.46 -26.85
N SER A 186 -14.55 8.86 -27.81
CA SER A 186 -14.05 9.57 -28.98
C SER A 186 -15.25 10.30 -29.55
N LYS A 187 -15.16 11.64 -29.72
CA LYS A 187 -16.15 12.41 -30.42
C LYS A 187 -16.08 12.14 -31.94
N TYR A 188 -16.22 10.91 -32.33
CA TYR A 188 -16.59 10.53 -33.67
C TYR A 188 -18.12 10.57 -33.71
N THR A 189 -18.69 11.76 -33.80
CA THR A 189 -20.01 11.94 -34.36
C THR A 189 -19.88 11.61 -35.83
N ASN A 190 -20.14 10.37 -36.19
CA ASN A 190 -20.45 10.02 -37.56
C ASN A 190 -21.72 10.80 -37.96
N SER A 191 -21.53 11.89 -38.67
CA SER A 191 -22.59 12.53 -39.42
C SER A 191 -22.98 11.64 -40.62
N LEU A 192 -23.74 10.58 -40.33
CA LEU A 192 -24.49 9.88 -41.37
C LEU A 192 -25.57 10.84 -41.90
N LYS A 193 -25.22 11.67 -42.87
CA LYS A 193 -26.21 12.32 -43.74
C LYS A 193 -26.88 11.24 -44.56
N VAL A 194 -28.05 10.79 -44.10
CA VAL A 194 -28.98 10.02 -44.93
C VAL A 194 -29.46 10.98 -46.03
N LYS A 195 -28.97 10.81 -47.27
CA LYS A 195 -29.58 11.43 -48.42
C LYS A 195 -30.91 10.73 -48.73
N HIS A 196 -31.99 11.36 -48.43
CA HIS A 196 -33.30 10.99 -48.99
C HIS A 196 -33.31 11.46 -50.46
N THR A 197 -33.23 10.47 -51.37
CA THR A 197 -33.62 10.69 -52.78
C THR A 197 -35.12 10.48 -52.90
N ARG A 198 -35.79 11.49 -53.43
CA ARG A 198 -37.18 11.43 -53.87
C ARG A 198 -37.30 10.61 -55.17
#